data_fc26665c32dd7fc12441720cd378c927
#
_entry.id   fc26665c32dd7fc12441720cd378c927
#
_cell.length_a   1.000
_cell.length_b   1.000
_cell.length_c   1.000
_cell.angle_alpha   90.00
_cell.angle_beta   90.00
_cell.angle_gamma   90.00
#
_symmetry.space_group_name_H-M   'P 1'
#
loop_
_entity.id
_entity.type
_entity.pdbx_description
1 polymer ?
#
loop_
_entity_poly.entity_id
_entity_poly.type
_entity_poly.pdbx_seq_one_letter_code
_entity_poly.pdbx_strand_id
1 'polypeptide(L)'
;TLTWPLAAGGFAFDNIIFGETSLGFGVLLLAASVYLWRRGAEALNRPNPLASMAKVAQPISVFIGGLGLALFGIAVAGVKYQLFAAPPEEPISGEFAEWPLVEAIFMSGLFALVGVGAVLFPFVVNSFKKAATVVTLPVKITGIVWAVTGVVFILFGAMNFFTHIGLIVNTM
;
A
#
# COMPACT_ATOMS: atom_id res chain seq x y z
N THR A 1 -9.68 -13.23 2.45
CA THR A 1 -9.94 -12.24 3.52
C THR A 1 -11.16 -12.60 4.34
N LEU A 2 -12.33 -12.78 3.71
CA LEU A 2 -13.57 -13.13 4.41
C LEU A 2 -13.60 -14.55 4.99
N THR A 3 -12.70 -15.39 4.57
CA THR A 3 -12.60 -16.79 4.97
C THR A 3 -11.52 -17.07 6.02
N TRP A 4 -10.77 -16.04 6.42
CA TRP A 4 -9.79 -16.18 7.49
C TRP A 4 -10.47 -16.51 8.82
N PRO A 5 -9.93 -17.39 9.64
CA PRO A 5 -8.76 -18.24 9.45
C PRO A 5 -9.06 -19.58 8.79
N LEU A 6 -10.30 -19.86 8.45
CA LEU A 6 -10.80 -21.20 8.11
C LEU A 6 -10.29 -21.76 6.77
N ALA A 7 -10.03 -20.87 5.80
CA ALA A 7 -9.53 -21.28 4.50
C ALA A 7 -7.98 -21.31 4.42
N ALA A 8 -7.29 -20.95 5.48
CA ALA A 8 -5.85 -20.94 5.49
C ALA A 8 -5.31 -22.34 5.78
N GLY A 9 -5.40 -23.22 4.81
CA GLY A 9 -4.64 -24.45 4.82
C GLY A 9 -3.11 -24.21 4.75
N GLY A 10 -2.67 -22.93 4.75
CA GLY A 10 -1.31 -22.47 4.69
C GLY A 10 -1.01 -21.34 5.70
N PHE A 11 -0.43 -20.26 5.22
CA PHE A 11 0.02 -19.14 6.05
C PHE A 11 -1.12 -18.15 6.33
N ALA A 12 -1.74 -18.24 7.49
CA ALA A 12 -2.87 -17.36 7.88
C ALA A 12 -2.50 -15.86 7.87
N PHE A 13 -1.23 -15.51 8.09
CA PHE A 13 -0.74 -14.13 8.07
C PHE A 13 -0.79 -13.48 6.68
N ASP A 14 -0.72 -14.25 5.59
CA ASP A 14 -0.81 -13.71 4.22
C ASP A 14 -2.13 -12.97 4.02
N ASN A 15 -3.19 -13.47 4.61
CA ASN A 15 -4.48 -12.84 4.54
C ASN A 15 -4.53 -11.49 5.28
N ILE A 16 -3.83 -11.38 6.42
CA ILE A 16 -3.71 -10.13 7.17
C ILE A 16 -2.85 -9.14 6.42
N ILE A 17 -1.70 -9.58 5.91
CA ILE A 17 -0.71 -8.72 5.25
C ILE A 17 -1.21 -8.23 3.90
N PHE A 18 -1.63 -9.15 3.04
CA PHE A 18 -1.98 -8.83 1.65
C PHE A 18 -3.49 -8.67 1.45
N GLY A 19 -4.32 -9.53 2.03
CA GLY A 19 -5.76 -9.54 1.83
C GLY A 19 -6.45 -8.35 2.48
N GLU A 20 -6.26 -8.13 3.76
CA GLU A 20 -6.96 -7.08 4.52
C GLU A 20 -6.49 -5.68 4.13
N THR A 21 -5.19 -5.49 3.94
CA THR A 21 -4.64 -4.21 3.48
C THR A 21 -5.10 -3.87 2.06
N SER A 22 -5.09 -4.86 1.14
CA SER A 22 -5.60 -4.67 -0.23
C SER A 22 -7.09 -4.36 -0.23
N LEU A 23 -7.88 -5.02 0.62
CA LEU A 23 -9.31 -4.72 0.77
C LEU A 23 -9.51 -3.30 1.29
N GLY A 24 -8.79 -2.89 2.34
CA GLY A 24 -8.91 -1.55 2.92
C GLY A 24 -8.61 -0.45 1.91
N PHE A 25 -7.46 -0.50 1.25
CA PHE A 25 -7.10 0.48 0.21
C PHE A 25 -7.96 0.35 -1.04
N GLY A 26 -8.33 -0.86 -1.45
CA GLY A 26 -9.18 -1.11 -2.60
C GLY A 26 -10.56 -0.47 -2.46
N VAL A 27 -11.21 -0.59 -1.31
CA VAL A 27 -12.49 0.08 -1.02
C VAL A 27 -12.35 1.60 -1.10
N LEU A 28 -11.27 2.17 -0.56
CA LEU A 28 -11.00 3.61 -0.64
C LEU A 28 -10.80 4.08 -2.08
N LEU A 29 -10.05 3.32 -2.89
CA LEU A 29 -9.82 3.63 -4.30
C LEU A 29 -11.11 3.53 -5.12
N LEU A 30 -11.95 2.53 -4.87
CA LEU A 30 -13.26 2.40 -5.52
C LEU A 30 -14.18 3.58 -5.16
N ALA A 31 -14.23 3.96 -3.89
CA ALA A 31 -15.01 5.11 -3.45
C ALA A 31 -14.52 6.41 -4.10
N ALA A 32 -13.19 6.60 -4.18
CA ALA A 32 -12.58 7.74 -4.87
C ALA A 32 -12.91 7.74 -6.36
N SER A 33 -12.85 6.58 -7.03
CA SER A 33 -13.20 6.43 -8.45
C SER A 33 -14.66 6.80 -8.72
N VAL A 34 -15.59 6.29 -7.92
CA VAL A 34 -17.02 6.64 -8.03
C VAL A 34 -17.26 8.13 -7.80
N TYR A 35 -16.58 8.72 -6.82
CA TYR A 35 -16.66 10.16 -6.57
C TYR A 35 -16.16 10.97 -7.78
N LEU A 36 -14.98 10.64 -8.30
CA LEU A 36 -14.39 11.33 -9.45
C LEU A 36 -15.23 11.15 -10.70
N TRP A 37 -15.76 9.97 -10.96
CA TRP A 37 -16.65 9.71 -12.08
C TRP A 37 -17.92 10.55 -12.02
N ARG A 38 -18.54 10.65 -10.83
CA ARG A 38 -19.81 11.39 -10.66
C ARG A 38 -19.64 12.88 -10.49
N ARG A 39 -18.55 13.33 -9.89
CA ARG A 39 -18.34 14.71 -9.45
C ARG A 39 -17.05 15.37 -9.95
N GLY A 40 -16.22 14.63 -10.71
CA GLY A 40 -14.90 15.11 -11.12
C GLY A 40 -14.99 16.37 -11.98
N ALA A 41 -15.87 16.39 -12.98
CA ALA A 41 -16.06 17.57 -13.82
C ALA A 41 -16.53 18.79 -13.02
N GLU A 42 -17.50 18.62 -12.12
CA GLU A 42 -17.96 19.69 -11.24
C GLU A 42 -16.84 20.17 -10.30
N ALA A 43 -16.08 19.25 -9.73
CA ALA A 43 -14.99 19.58 -8.82
C ALA A 43 -13.87 20.37 -9.52
N LEU A 44 -13.52 20.02 -10.77
CA LEU A 44 -12.51 20.71 -11.56
C LEU A 44 -12.93 22.12 -11.98
N ASN A 45 -14.22 22.35 -12.18
CA ASN A 45 -14.76 23.67 -12.56
C ASN A 45 -14.90 24.64 -11.37
N ARG A 46 -14.59 24.22 -10.14
CA ARG A 46 -14.61 25.12 -8.98
C ARG A 46 -13.41 26.07 -8.98
N PRO A 47 -13.54 27.29 -8.40
CA PRO A 47 -12.43 28.25 -8.32
C PRO A 47 -11.16 27.68 -7.68
N ASN A 48 -11.30 26.71 -6.77
CA ASN A 48 -10.19 26.03 -6.12
C ASN A 48 -10.45 24.51 -6.04
N PRO A 49 -10.15 23.76 -7.13
CA PRO A 49 -10.45 22.34 -7.23
C PRO A 49 -9.82 21.51 -6.12
N LEU A 50 -8.52 21.71 -5.85
CA LEU A 50 -7.78 20.94 -4.85
C LEU A 50 -8.32 21.16 -3.43
N ALA A 51 -8.65 22.39 -3.05
CA ALA A 51 -9.24 22.65 -1.75
C ALA A 51 -10.64 22.04 -1.61
N SER A 52 -11.42 22.02 -2.70
CA SER A 52 -12.73 21.39 -2.73
C SER A 52 -12.63 19.88 -2.54
N MET A 53 -11.71 19.21 -3.27
CA MET A 53 -11.46 17.78 -3.13
C MET A 53 -10.90 17.43 -1.74
N ALA A 54 -10.00 18.25 -1.20
CA ALA A 54 -9.44 18.07 0.13
C ALA A 54 -10.51 18.11 1.23
N LYS A 55 -11.55 18.96 1.10
CA LYS A 55 -12.67 18.97 2.04
C LYS A 55 -13.44 17.65 2.05
N VAL A 56 -13.64 17.04 0.89
CA VAL A 56 -14.29 15.73 0.76
C VAL A 56 -13.39 14.60 1.30
N ALA A 57 -12.10 14.67 1.04
CA ALA A 57 -11.13 13.66 1.49
C ALA A 57 -10.83 13.75 2.99
N GLN A 58 -11.12 14.86 3.67
CA GLN A 58 -10.73 15.10 5.05
C GLN A 58 -11.22 14.02 6.03
N PRO A 59 -12.51 13.64 6.10
CA PRO A 59 -12.94 12.60 7.03
C PRO A 59 -12.31 11.24 6.74
N ILE A 60 -12.05 10.95 5.46
CA ILE A 60 -11.46 9.68 5.02
C ILE A 60 -9.96 9.65 5.33
N SER A 61 -9.29 10.79 5.34
CA SER A 61 -7.83 10.87 5.54
C SER A 61 -7.38 10.29 6.88
N VAL A 62 -8.21 10.35 7.93
CA VAL A 62 -7.92 9.76 9.24
C VAL A 62 -7.85 8.23 9.15
N PHE A 63 -8.77 7.61 8.40
CA PHE A 63 -8.75 6.16 8.18
C PHE A 63 -7.54 5.75 7.35
N ILE A 64 -7.15 6.53 6.34
CA ILE A 64 -5.93 6.31 5.56
C ILE A 64 -4.71 6.38 6.48
N GLY A 65 -4.66 7.35 7.39
CA GLY A 65 -3.61 7.44 8.41
C GLY A 65 -3.57 6.21 9.32
N GLY A 66 -4.73 5.70 9.74
CA GLY A 66 -4.85 4.46 10.51
C GLY A 66 -4.34 3.23 9.76
N LEU A 67 -4.66 3.10 8.46
CA LEU A 67 -4.09 2.05 7.61
C LEU A 67 -2.57 2.18 7.49
N GLY A 68 -2.04 3.40 7.46
CA GLY A 68 -0.59 3.64 7.49
C GLY A 68 0.08 3.10 8.75
N LEU A 69 -0.55 3.26 9.91
CA LEU A 69 -0.06 2.67 11.17
C LEU A 69 -0.11 1.13 11.13
N ALA A 70 -1.14 0.55 10.54
CA ALA A 70 -1.21 -0.90 10.35
C ALA A 70 -0.07 -1.41 9.45
N LEU A 71 0.28 -0.68 8.39
CA LEU A 71 1.43 -1.02 7.54
C LEU A 71 2.76 -0.98 8.29
N PHE A 72 2.95 -0.07 9.23
CA PHE A 72 4.13 -0.11 10.11
C PHE A 72 4.13 -1.35 11.02
N GLY A 73 2.98 -1.74 11.55
CA GLY A 73 2.84 -2.99 12.30
C GLY A 73 3.26 -4.21 11.47
N ILE A 74 2.79 -4.27 10.22
CA ILE A 74 3.17 -5.31 9.26
C ILE A 74 4.68 -5.27 8.97
N ALA A 75 5.25 -4.09 8.74
CA ALA A 75 6.67 -3.94 8.46
C ALA A 75 7.54 -4.44 9.63
N VAL A 76 7.18 -4.10 10.86
CA VAL A 76 7.89 -4.59 12.06
C VAL A 76 7.75 -6.10 12.19
N ALA A 77 6.56 -6.66 12.01
CA ALA A 77 6.32 -8.10 12.05
C ALA A 77 7.09 -8.82 10.93
N GLY A 78 7.09 -8.24 9.72
CA GLY A 78 7.79 -8.78 8.56
C GLY A 78 9.28 -9.00 8.79
N VAL A 79 9.95 -8.00 9.36
CA VAL A 79 11.37 -8.13 9.72
C VAL A 79 11.57 -9.09 10.90
N LYS A 80 10.77 -8.91 11.97
CA LYS A 80 10.93 -9.69 13.21
C LYS A 80 10.72 -11.18 13.00
N TYR A 81 9.75 -11.55 12.20
CA TYR A 81 9.36 -12.94 11.97
C TYR A 81 9.78 -13.45 10.59
N GLN A 82 10.49 -12.65 9.79
CA GLN A 82 10.95 -12.98 8.43
C GLN A 82 9.79 -13.48 7.53
N LEU A 83 8.65 -12.80 7.59
CA LEU A 83 7.40 -13.25 6.96
C LEU A 83 7.44 -13.25 5.43
N PHE A 84 8.43 -12.60 4.84
CA PHE A 84 8.56 -12.44 3.38
C PHE A 84 9.71 -13.26 2.79
N ALA A 85 10.27 -14.19 3.57
CA ALA A 85 11.32 -15.06 3.08
C ALA A 85 10.78 -16.06 2.05
N ALA A 86 11.35 -16.05 0.85
CA ALA A 86 10.97 -16.99 -0.19
C ALA A 86 11.60 -18.37 0.02
N PRO A 87 10.90 -19.45 -0.32
CA PRO A 87 11.48 -20.78 -0.34
C PRO A 87 12.45 -20.95 -1.53
N PRO A 88 13.43 -21.86 -1.44
CA PRO A 88 14.43 -22.07 -2.49
C PRO A 88 13.85 -22.44 -3.85
N GLU A 89 12.66 -23.03 -3.87
CA GLU A 89 11.97 -23.48 -5.07
C GLU A 89 11.33 -22.31 -5.86
N GLU A 90 11.27 -21.12 -5.26
CA GLU A 90 10.68 -19.96 -5.92
C GLU A 90 11.68 -19.34 -6.90
N PRO A 91 11.35 -19.21 -8.19
CA PRO A 91 12.23 -18.57 -9.17
C PRO A 91 12.56 -17.12 -8.78
N ILE A 92 13.81 -16.71 -8.97
CA ILE A 92 14.34 -15.37 -8.65
C ILE A 92 14.43 -15.12 -7.14
N SER A 93 13.31 -15.12 -6.43
CA SER A 93 13.26 -14.85 -4.98
C SER A 93 13.99 -15.96 -4.19
N GLY A 94 13.91 -17.21 -4.63
CA GLY A 94 14.61 -18.34 -4.02
C GLY A 94 16.14 -18.23 -4.01
N GLU A 95 16.73 -17.42 -4.89
CA GLU A 95 18.17 -17.10 -4.84
C GLU A 95 18.57 -16.39 -3.52
N PHE A 96 17.61 -15.77 -2.85
CA PHE A 96 17.81 -15.12 -1.54
C PHE A 96 17.44 -16.01 -0.35
N ALA A 97 17.05 -17.26 -0.57
CA ALA A 97 16.60 -18.17 0.50
C ALA A 97 17.64 -18.37 1.63
N GLU A 98 18.95 -18.26 1.31
CA GLU A 98 20.01 -18.28 2.31
C GLU A 98 20.12 -16.99 3.14
N TRP A 99 19.47 -15.90 2.67
CA TRP A 99 19.46 -14.57 3.32
C TRP A 99 18.03 -14.06 3.57
N PRO A 100 17.22 -14.78 4.34
CA PRO A 100 15.79 -14.46 4.50
C PRO A 100 15.55 -13.05 5.07
N LEU A 101 16.51 -12.51 5.82
CA LEU A 101 16.44 -11.17 6.38
C LEU A 101 16.52 -10.08 5.29
N VAL A 102 17.24 -10.31 4.20
CA VAL A 102 17.36 -9.34 3.09
C VAL A 102 16.00 -9.12 2.45
N GLU A 103 15.30 -10.19 2.11
CA GLU A 103 13.99 -10.13 1.51
C GLU A 103 12.95 -9.57 2.49
N ALA A 104 13.00 -10.01 3.76
CA ALA A 104 12.15 -9.49 4.80
C ALA A 104 12.31 -7.97 4.99
N ILE A 105 13.54 -7.43 4.97
CA ILE A 105 13.81 -6.00 5.05
C ILE A 105 13.31 -5.27 3.81
N PHE A 106 13.53 -5.81 2.62
CA PHE A 106 13.10 -5.20 1.36
C PHE A 106 11.57 -5.03 1.33
N MET A 107 10.83 -6.11 1.54
CA MET A 107 9.37 -6.10 1.53
C MET A 107 8.79 -5.24 2.66
N SER A 108 9.30 -5.42 3.88
CA SER A 108 8.87 -4.60 5.02
C SER A 108 9.16 -3.12 4.80
N GLY A 109 10.27 -2.78 4.15
CA GLY A 109 10.63 -1.42 3.77
C GLY A 109 9.61 -0.80 2.81
N LEU A 110 9.13 -1.56 1.82
CA LEU A 110 8.08 -1.10 0.91
C LEU A 110 6.76 -0.82 1.67
N PHE A 111 6.32 -1.72 2.55
CA PHE A 111 5.15 -1.48 3.40
C PHE A 111 5.32 -0.26 4.28
N ALA A 112 6.50 -0.08 4.90
CA ALA A 112 6.80 1.08 5.74
C ALA A 112 6.76 2.38 4.92
N LEU A 113 7.31 2.41 3.72
CA LEU A 113 7.28 3.59 2.84
C LEU A 113 5.84 3.96 2.45
N VAL A 114 5.01 3.00 2.05
CA VAL A 114 3.58 3.28 1.83
C VAL A 114 2.93 3.81 3.09
N GLY A 115 3.26 3.23 4.24
CA GLY A 115 2.80 3.67 5.57
C GLY A 115 3.16 5.11 5.88
N VAL A 116 4.39 5.55 5.57
CA VAL A 116 4.82 6.96 5.70
C VAL A 116 3.88 7.88 4.93
N GLY A 117 3.64 7.60 3.66
CA GLY A 117 2.72 8.41 2.85
C GLY A 117 1.30 8.42 3.40
N ALA A 118 0.80 7.26 3.86
CA ALA A 118 -0.54 7.14 4.41
C ALA A 118 -0.71 7.90 5.74
N VAL A 119 0.28 7.84 6.63
CA VAL A 119 0.27 8.62 7.90
C VAL A 119 0.39 10.12 7.64
N LEU A 120 1.12 10.52 6.60
CA LEU A 120 1.23 11.92 6.22
C LEU A 120 -0.01 12.45 5.46
N PHE A 121 -0.86 11.58 4.93
CA PHE A 121 -1.99 11.97 4.09
C PHE A 121 -2.98 12.95 4.76
N PRO A 122 -3.35 12.84 6.04
CA PRO A 122 -4.16 13.86 6.72
C PRO A 122 -3.55 15.26 6.69
N PHE A 123 -2.22 15.35 6.80
CA PHE A 123 -1.49 16.62 6.73
C PHE A 123 -1.46 17.18 5.30
N VAL A 124 -1.35 16.30 4.28
CA VAL A 124 -1.47 16.65 2.85
C VAL A 124 -2.84 17.26 2.58
N VAL A 125 -3.92 16.59 3.01
CA VAL A 125 -5.29 17.08 2.85
C VAL A 125 -5.48 18.43 3.53
N ASN A 126 -4.96 18.58 4.76
CA ASN A 126 -5.03 19.86 5.48
C ASN A 126 -4.25 20.98 4.79
N SER A 127 -3.10 20.66 4.17
CA SER A 127 -2.32 21.62 3.39
C SER A 127 -3.12 22.16 2.21
N PHE A 128 -3.75 21.29 1.42
CA PHE A 128 -4.57 21.71 0.28
C PHE A 128 -5.85 22.46 0.68
N LYS A 129 -6.41 22.20 1.86
CA LYS A 129 -7.52 22.97 2.39
C LYS A 129 -7.15 24.42 2.69
N LYS A 130 -5.93 24.66 3.19
CA LYS A 130 -5.46 25.97 3.64
C LYS A 130 -4.92 26.81 2.48
N ALA A 131 -4.13 26.19 1.61
CA ALA A 131 -3.45 26.87 0.51
C ALA A 131 -3.17 25.89 -0.64
N ALA A 132 -4.05 25.82 -1.61
CA ALA A 132 -3.96 24.87 -2.71
C ALA A 132 -2.72 25.04 -3.61
N THR A 133 -2.01 26.17 -3.51
CA THR A 133 -0.84 26.49 -4.36
C THR A 133 0.51 26.21 -3.68
N VAL A 134 0.52 25.90 -2.39
CA VAL A 134 1.77 25.70 -1.63
C VAL A 134 2.07 24.22 -1.49
N VAL A 135 3.21 23.81 -2.07
CA VAL A 135 3.75 22.46 -1.89
C VAL A 135 4.46 22.38 -0.54
N THR A 136 3.75 21.88 0.46
CA THR A 136 4.32 21.69 1.81
C THR A 136 5.18 20.42 1.88
N LEU A 137 6.00 20.31 2.92
CA LEU A 137 6.87 19.14 3.12
C LEU A 137 6.09 17.80 3.15
N PRO A 138 4.95 17.66 3.86
CA PRO A 138 4.14 16.45 3.78
C PRO A 138 3.66 16.10 2.37
N VAL A 139 3.25 17.11 1.57
CA VAL A 139 2.83 16.90 0.17
C VAL A 139 4.00 16.35 -0.65
N LYS A 140 5.20 16.94 -0.51
CA LYS A 140 6.38 16.51 -1.24
C LYS A 140 6.80 15.09 -0.86
N ILE A 141 6.89 14.79 0.45
CA ILE A 141 7.29 13.46 0.93
C ILE A 141 6.29 12.40 0.45
N THR A 142 5.00 12.61 0.71
CA THR A 142 3.95 11.66 0.30
C THR A 142 3.98 11.42 -1.20
N GLY A 143 4.09 12.48 -2.00
CA GLY A 143 4.13 12.37 -3.47
C GLY A 143 5.32 11.56 -3.96
N ILE A 144 6.53 11.83 -3.46
CA ILE A 144 7.74 11.10 -3.85
C ILE A 144 7.66 9.63 -3.40
N VAL A 145 7.33 9.40 -2.14
CA VAL A 145 7.29 8.05 -1.57
C VAL A 145 6.27 7.18 -2.29
N TRP A 146 5.06 7.68 -2.52
CA TRP A 146 4.03 6.90 -3.22
C TRP A 146 4.33 6.72 -4.71
N ALA A 147 4.98 7.69 -5.38
CA ALA A 147 5.40 7.52 -6.76
C ALA A 147 6.47 6.41 -6.88
N VAL A 148 7.50 6.45 -6.03
CA VAL A 148 8.57 5.46 -6.03
C VAL A 148 8.04 4.07 -5.67
N THR A 149 7.33 3.95 -4.55
CA THR A 149 6.78 2.65 -4.13
C THR A 149 5.74 2.12 -5.11
N GLY A 150 4.94 2.99 -5.73
CA GLY A 150 3.98 2.60 -6.76
C GLY A 150 4.64 1.95 -7.97
N VAL A 151 5.72 2.55 -8.48
CA VAL A 151 6.50 1.96 -9.58
C VAL A 151 7.10 0.61 -9.17
N VAL A 152 7.71 0.54 -7.97
CA VAL A 152 8.30 -0.71 -7.47
C VAL A 152 7.22 -1.79 -7.34
N PHE A 153 6.05 -1.47 -6.77
CA PHE A 153 4.97 -2.46 -6.63
C PHE A 153 4.36 -2.91 -7.97
N ILE A 154 4.31 -2.07 -8.98
CA ILE A 154 3.89 -2.49 -10.34
C ILE A 154 4.86 -3.53 -10.89
N LEU A 155 6.16 -3.25 -10.83
CA LEU A 155 7.19 -4.15 -11.35
C LEU A 155 7.26 -5.44 -10.52
N PHE A 156 7.27 -5.31 -9.20
CA PHE A 156 7.30 -6.44 -8.28
C PHE A 156 6.03 -7.30 -8.41
N GLY A 157 4.85 -6.70 -8.53
CA GLY A 157 3.60 -7.43 -8.73
C GLY A 157 3.59 -8.23 -10.03
N ALA A 158 4.11 -7.64 -11.13
CA ALA A 158 4.25 -8.36 -12.39
C ALA A 158 5.21 -9.57 -12.27
N MET A 159 6.33 -9.38 -11.55
CA MET A 159 7.29 -10.45 -11.27
C MET A 159 6.67 -11.57 -10.42
N ASN A 160 5.89 -11.21 -9.39
CA ASN A 160 5.29 -12.17 -8.46
C ASN A 160 4.35 -13.16 -9.13
N PHE A 161 3.63 -12.77 -10.18
CA PHE A 161 2.83 -13.75 -10.94
C PHE A 161 3.70 -14.85 -11.53
N PHE A 162 4.88 -14.49 -12.05
CA PHE A 162 5.83 -15.46 -12.60
C PHE A 162 6.45 -16.33 -11.50
N THR A 163 6.94 -15.72 -10.41
CA THR A 163 7.64 -16.44 -9.34
C THR A 163 6.73 -17.39 -8.59
N HIS A 164 5.52 -16.97 -8.25
CA HIS A 164 4.55 -17.83 -7.55
C HIS A 164 4.01 -18.97 -8.42
N ILE A 165 3.81 -18.75 -9.72
CA ILE A 165 3.48 -19.85 -10.64
C ILE A 165 4.65 -20.83 -10.69
N GLY A 166 5.87 -20.32 -10.80
CA GLY A 166 7.08 -21.16 -10.80
C GLY A 166 7.25 -21.96 -9.51
N LEU A 167 6.98 -21.34 -8.35
CA LEU A 167 6.99 -22.05 -7.06
C LEU A 167 6.02 -23.23 -7.07
N ILE A 168 4.78 -23.03 -7.53
CA ILE A 168 3.78 -24.10 -7.60
C ILE A 168 4.29 -25.23 -8.51
N VAL A 169 4.81 -24.89 -9.69
CA VAL A 169 5.34 -25.89 -10.65
C VAL A 169 6.53 -26.66 -10.08
N ASN A 170 7.42 -25.98 -9.37
CA ASN A 170 8.63 -26.60 -8.80
C ASN A 170 8.37 -27.45 -7.54
N THR A 171 7.20 -27.31 -6.93
CA THR A 171 6.81 -28.05 -5.72
C THR A 171 5.75 -29.14 -5.96
N MET A 172 5.21 -29.24 -7.19
CA MET A 172 4.30 -30.32 -7.58
C MET A 172 5.04 -31.61 -7.94
#